data_c6e045dd19ef2fa93b4a44761be8c3e6
#
_entry.id   c6e045dd19ef2fa93b4a44761be8c3e6
#
_cell.length_a   1.000
_cell.length_b   1.000
_cell.length_c   1.000
_cell.angle_alpha   90.00
_cell.angle_beta   90.00
_cell.angle_gamma   90.00
#
_symmetry.space_group_name_H-M   'P 1'
#
loop_
_entity.id
_entity.type
_entity.pdbx_description
1 polymer ?
#
loop_
_entity_poly.entity_id
_entity_poly.type
_entity_poly.pdbx_seq_one_letter_code
_entity_poly.pdbx_strand_id
1 'polypeptide(L)'
;MRIVDASLYFLPVEMRVPLKFGNQVLTKVICARACVKVEGPDGSIATGWGETPLSVGWVWPAGIDYDERAEALEAFTSELTKALKTFEVTGHALEIGHAFIEARLNELQSEFNAERVGD
;
A
#
# COMPACT_ATOMS: atom_id res chain seq x y z
N MET A 1 -19.86 -8.42 -1.84
CA MET A 1 -19.55 -7.35 -0.86
C MET A 1 -18.93 -6.15 -1.56
N ARG A 2 -18.92 -5.03 -0.89
CA ARG A 2 -18.27 -3.81 -1.40
C ARG A 2 -17.49 -3.16 -0.27
N ILE A 3 -16.46 -2.40 -0.63
CA ILE A 3 -15.66 -1.65 0.34
C ILE A 3 -16.44 -0.40 0.73
N VAL A 4 -16.59 -0.15 2.04
CA VAL A 4 -17.26 1.05 2.55
C VAL A 4 -16.32 2.00 3.27
N ASP A 5 -15.16 1.50 3.72
CA ASP A 5 -14.13 2.34 4.34
C ASP A 5 -12.77 1.66 4.27
N ALA A 6 -11.71 2.44 4.35
CA ALA A 6 -10.34 1.95 4.43
C ALA A 6 -9.49 2.92 5.24
N SER A 7 -8.66 2.39 6.12
CA SER A 7 -7.73 3.16 6.94
C SER A 7 -6.33 2.58 6.81
N LEU A 8 -5.32 3.43 6.90
CA LEU A 8 -3.93 3.03 6.75
C LEU A 8 -3.12 3.48 7.95
N TYR A 9 -2.26 2.60 8.44
CA TYR A 9 -1.37 2.86 9.56
C TYR A 9 0.04 2.46 9.18
N PHE A 10 1.02 3.24 9.61
CA PHE A 10 2.43 2.93 9.42
C PHE A 10 3.03 2.55 10.77
N LEU A 11 3.67 1.38 10.82
CA LEU A 11 4.29 0.88 12.04
C LEU A 11 5.79 0.69 11.82
N PRO A 12 6.63 1.41 12.58
CA PRO A 12 8.06 1.14 12.54
C PRO A 12 8.35 -0.16 13.30
N VAL A 13 9.09 -1.05 12.66
CA VAL A 13 9.45 -2.35 13.23
C VAL A 13 10.96 -2.48 13.20
N GLU A 14 11.56 -2.78 14.37
CA GLU A 14 12.98 -3.10 14.47
C GLU A 14 13.13 -4.62 14.44
N MET A 15 14.09 -5.09 13.67
CA MET A 15 14.36 -6.51 13.57
C MET A 15 15.23 -6.97 14.71
N ARG A 16 14.93 -8.14 15.30
CA ARG A 16 15.75 -8.75 16.33
C ARG A 16 17.12 -9.13 15.79
N VAL A 17 17.13 -9.62 14.57
CA VAL A 17 18.34 -10.05 13.85
C VAL A 17 18.37 -9.31 12.52
N PRO A 18 19.48 -8.65 12.20
CA PRO A 18 19.58 -7.98 10.89
C PRO A 18 19.39 -8.98 9.76
N LEU A 19 18.58 -8.61 8.79
CA LEU A 19 18.37 -9.41 7.59
C LEU A 19 19.34 -8.94 6.51
N LYS A 20 20.19 -9.84 6.06
CA LYS A 20 21.18 -9.54 5.04
C LYS A 20 20.82 -10.25 3.73
N PHE A 21 20.67 -9.48 2.66
CA PHE A 21 20.51 -10.06 1.32
C PHE A 21 21.26 -9.16 0.31
N GLY A 22 22.11 -9.81 -0.50
CA GLY A 22 22.99 -9.09 -1.40
C GLY A 22 23.88 -8.11 -0.64
N ASN A 23 23.91 -6.88 -1.07
CA ASN A 23 24.72 -5.80 -0.45
C ASN A 23 23.95 -5.02 0.60
N GLN A 24 22.74 -5.48 0.97
CA GLN A 24 21.88 -4.73 1.87
C GLN A 24 21.72 -5.44 3.20
N VAL A 25 21.71 -4.65 4.28
CA VAL A 25 21.41 -5.11 5.63
C VAL A 25 20.18 -4.37 6.11
N LEU A 26 19.14 -5.12 6.44
CA LEU A 26 17.90 -4.56 6.93
C LEU A 26 17.84 -4.72 8.46
N THR A 27 17.77 -3.60 9.17
CA THR A 27 17.68 -3.58 10.63
C THR A 27 16.31 -3.10 11.10
N LYS A 28 15.65 -2.29 10.29
CA LYS A 28 14.32 -1.76 10.58
C LYS A 28 13.54 -1.59 9.30
N VAL A 29 12.23 -1.62 9.40
CA VAL A 29 11.32 -1.43 8.27
C VAL A 29 10.05 -0.75 8.76
N ILE A 30 9.42 0.02 7.88
CA ILE A 30 8.08 0.54 8.11
C ILE A 30 7.09 -0.44 7.49
N CYS A 31 6.16 -0.93 8.30
CA CYS A 31 5.07 -1.78 7.81
C CYS A 31 3.83 -0.93 7.54
N ALA A 32 3.22 -1.13 6.39
CA ALA A 32 1.93 -0.52 6.07
C ALA A 32 0.82 -1.50 6.48
N ARG A 33 -0.03 -1.09 7.39
CA ARG A 33 -1.15 -1.88 7.89
C ARG A 33 -2.45 -1.23 7.47
N ALA A 34 -3.24 -1.95 6.70
CA ALA A 34 -4.53 -1.47 6.21
C ALA A 34 -5.68 -2.16 6.93
N CYS A 35 -6.69 -1.37 7.28
CA CYS A 35 -7.95 -1.86 7.80
C CYS A 35 -9.02 -1.55 6.77
N VAL A 36 -9.71 -2.56 6.29
CA VAL A 36 -10.77 -2.40 5.28
C VAL A 36 -12.09 -2.85 5.87
N LYS A 37 -13.09 -2.00 5.73
CA LYS A 37 -14.46 -2.28 6.14
C LYS A 37 -15.29 -2.58 4.92
N VAL A 38 -15.99 -3.69 4.94
CA VAL A 38 -16.83 -4.14 3.81
C VAL A 38 -18.26 -4.35 4.25
N GLU A 39 -19.17 -4.19 3.30
CA GLU A 39 -20.59 -4.46 3.49
C GLU A 39 -21.00 -5.64 2.63
N GLY A 40 -21.65 -6.62 3.24
CA GLY A 40 -22.19 -7.79 2.55
C GLY A 40 -23.54 -7.51 1.90
N PRO A 41 -24.06 -8.49 1.10
CA PRO A 41 -25.34 -8.32 0.40
C PRO A 41 -26.53 -8.10 1.33
N ASP A 42 -26.44 -8.58 2.56
CA ASP A 42 -27.46 -8.45 3.60
C ASP A 42 -27.32 -7.18 4.46
N GLY A 43 -26.38 -6.30 4.10
CA GLY A 43 -26.11 -5.08 4.85
C GLY A 43 -25.18 -5.28 6.06
N SER A 44 -24.70 -6.50 6.31
CA SER A 44 -23.77 -6.75 7.41
C SER A 44 -22.40 -6.15 7.12
N ILE A 45 -21.75 -5.66 8.18
CA ILE A 45 -20.44 -5.02 8.08
C ILE A 45 -19.38 -5.94 8.69
N ALA A 46 -18.27 -6.10 8.00
CA ALA A 46 -17.12 -6.84 8.50
C ALA A 46 -15.84 -6.02 8.29
N THR A 47 -14.85 -6.29 9.12
CA THR A 47 -13.56 -5.59 9.06
C THR A 47 -12.45 -6.61 8.85
N GLY A 48 -11.53 -6.28 7.94
CA GLY A 48 -10.35 -7.10 7.67
C GLY A 48 -9.08 -6.28 7.76
N TRP A 49 -7.98 -6.95 8.08
CA TRP A 49 -6.67 -6.32 8.21
C TRP A 49 -5.67 -6.98 7.27
N GLY A 50 -4.82 -6.17 6.68
CA GLY A 50 -3.69 -6.63 5.88
C GLY A 50 -2.45 -5.82 6.22
N GLU A 51 -1.29 -6.42 6.10
CA GLU A 51 -0.03 -5.75 6.41
C GLU A 51 1.07 -6.20 5.47
N THR A 52 1.93 -5.25 5.09
CA THR A 52 3.10 -5.54 4.30
C THR A 52 4.24 -4.62 4.71
N PRO A 53 5.49 -5.13 4.77
CA PRO A 53 6.64 -4.27 4.95
C PRO A 53 6.90 -3.46 3.68
N LEU A 54 7.22 -2.19 3.82
CA LEU A 54 7.61 -1.34 2.71
C LEU A 54 9.12 -1.46 2.50
N SER A 55 9.54 -2.51 1.81
CA SER A 55 10.95 -2.83 1.56
C SER A 55 11.50 -1.97 0.42
N VAL A 56 12.07 -0.84 0.75
CA VAL A 56 12.58 0.15 -0.21
C VAL A 56 13.61 -0.44 -1.16
N GLY A 57 14.60 -1.16 -0.63
CA GLY A 57 15.66 -1.75 -1.43
C GLY A 57 15.21 -2.86 -2.36
N TRP A 58 14.12 -3.53 -2.03
CA TRP A 58 13.54 -4.59 -2.85
C TRP A 58 12.72 -4.03 -4.00
N VAL A 59 11.94 -2.98 -3.71
CA VAL A 59 10.97 -2.43 -4.66
C VAL A 59 11.60 -1.36 -5.55
N TRP A 60 12.60 -0.67 -5.04
CA TRP A 60 13.22 0.46 -5.74
C TRP A 60 14.72 0.49 -5.47
N PRO A 61 15.51 -0.29 -6.21
CA PRO A 61 16.95 -0.44 -5.95
C PRO A 61 17.85 0.67 -6.48
N ALA A 62 17.32 1.67 -7.16
CA ALA A 62 18.15 2.65 -7.87
C ALA A 62 18.59 3.84 -7.00
N GLY A 63 19.66 4.50 -7.42
CA GLY A 63 20.47 5.58 -6.89
C GLY A 63 19.85 6.83 -6.24
N ILE A 64 18.59 6.84 -5.90
CA ILE A 64 17.95 7.91 -5.15
C ILE A 64 18.11 7.61 -3.65
N ASP A 65 18.21 8.65 -2.82
CA ASP A 65 18.37 8.51 -1.38
C ASP A 65 17.28 7.62 -0.75
N TYR A 66 17.70 6.81 0.24
CA TYR A 66 16.81 5.86 0.91
C TYR A 66 15.60 6.55 1.55
N ASP A 67 15.82 7.65 2.28
CA ASP A 67 14.72 8.34 2.96
C ASP A 67 13.71 8.91 1.97
N GLU A 68 14.18 9.43 0.86
CA GLU A 68 13.31 9.95 -0.20
C GLU A 68 12.46 8.82 -0.81
N ARG A 69 13.07 7.66 -1.05
CA ARG A 69 12.35 6.50 -1.56
C ARG A 69 11.32 5.98 -0.56
N ALA A 70 11.68 5.96 0.72
CA ALA A 70 10.78 5.53 1.79
C ALA A 70 9.57 6.46 1.88
N GLU A 71 9.79 7.77 1.86
CA GLU A 71 8.70 8.75 1.86
C GLU A 71 7.79 8.60 0.66
N ALA A 72 8.37 8.33 -0.52
CA ALA A 72 7.59 8.12 -1.74
C ALA A 72 6.70 6.89 -1.63
N LEU A 73 7.22 5.78 -1.11
CA LEU A 73 6.42 4.57 -0.90
C LEU A 73 5.28 4.80 0.08
N GLU A 74 5.54 5.49 1.19
CA GLU A 74 4.50 5.83 2.17
C GLU A 74 3.44 6.72 1.56
N ALA A 75 3.84 7.76 0.82
CA ALA A 75 2.91 8.69 0.18
C ALA A 75 2.05 7.98 -0.87
N PHE A 76 2.65 7.12 -1.69
CA PHE A 76 1.91 6.37 -2.71
C PHE A 76 0.94 5.36 -2.07
N THR A 77 1.37 4.68 -1.01
CA THR A 77 0.50 3.76 -0.27
C THR A 77 -0.71 4.50 0.31
N SER A 78 -0.52 5.71 0.79
CA SER A 78 -1.61 6.56 1.27
C SER A 78 -2.59 6.91 0.15
N GLU A 79 -2.08 7.25 -1.03
CA GLU A 79 -2.92 7.55 -2.20
C GLU A 79 -3.70 6.32 -2.66
N LEU A 80 -3.06 5.14 -2.66
CA LEU A 80 -3.74 3.89 -2.98
C LEU A 80 -4.89 3.61 -2.00
N THR A 81 -4.67 3.84 -0.72
CA THR A 81 -5.69 3.60 0.31
C THR A 81 -6.88 4.56 0.14
N LYS A 82 -6.62 5.82 -0.16
CA LYS A 82 -7.68 6.79 -0.44
C LYS A 82 -8.52 6.38 -1.65
N ALA A 83 -7.87 5.94 -2.71
CA ALA A 83 -8.56 5.47 -3.91
C ALA A 83 -9.39 4.21 -3.63
N LEU A 84 -8.85 3.27 -2.84
CA LEU A 84 -9.55 2.05 -2.47
C LEU A 84 -10.79 2.35 -1.64
N LYS A 85 -10.72 3.33 -0.75
CA LYS A 85 -11.84 3.73 0.10
C LYS A 85 -13.08 4.12 -0.70
N THR A 86 -12.88 4.73 -1.87
CA THR A 86 -13.97 5.22 -2.72
C THR A 86 -14.21 4.33 -3.94
N PHE A 87 -13.58 3.17 -4.00
CA PHE A 87 -13.70 2.27 -5.14
C PHE A 87 -15.03 1.51 -5.10
N GLU A 88 -15.93 1.81 -6.02
CA GLU A 88 -17.29 1.29 -6.02
C GLU A 88 -17.45 0.06 -6.93
N VAL A 89 -16.94 -1.07 -6.46
CA VAL A 89 -17.09 -2.36 -7.14
C VAL A 89 -17.62 -3.37 -6.15
N THR A 90 -18.60 -4.15 -6.57
CA THR A 90 -19.19 -5.22 -5.76
C THR A 90 -18.73 -6.57 -6.28
N GLY A 91 -18.39 -7.49 -5.37
CA GLY A 91 -17.96 -8.83 -5.72
C GLY A 91 -17.26 -9.52 -4.57
N HIS A 92 -16.55 -10.60 -4.91
CA HIS A 92 -15.66 -11.29 -3.99
C HIS A 92 -14.39 -10.45 -3.77
N ALA A 93 -13.73 -10.62 -2.64
CA ALA A 93 -12.50 -9.86 -2.30
C ALA A 93 -11.44 -9.92 -3.40
N LEU A 94 -11.22 -11.09 -4.00
CA LEU A 94 -10.25 -11.25 -5.08
C LEU A 94 -10.69 -10.53 -6.36
N GLU A 95 -11.97 -10.52 -6.65
CA GLU A 95 -12.51 -9.78 -7.79
C GLU A 95 -12.37 -8.28 -7.62
N ILE A 96 -12.66 -7.77 -6.42
CA ILE A 96 -12.51 -6.35 -6.09
C ILE A 96 -11.04 -5.93 -6.20
N GLY A 97 -10.13 -6.72 -5.63
CA GLY A 97 -8.70 -6.44 -5.69
C GLY A 97 -8.16 -6.44 -7.11
N HIS A 98 -8.55 -7.43 -7.90
CA HIS A 98 -8.16 -7.51 -9.31
C HIS A 98 -8.69 -6.31 -10.11
N ALA A 99 -9.95 -5.97 -9.92
CA ALA A 99 -10.57 -4.83 -10.59
C ALA A 99 -9.88 -3.51 -10.23
N PHE A 100 -9.49 -3.34 -8.97
CA PHE A 100 -8.77 -2.16 -8.52
C PHE A 100 -7.41 -2.05 -9.22
N ILE A 101 -6.66 -3.15 -9.27
CA ILE A 101 -5.34 -3.19 -9.92
C ILE A 101 -5.49 -2.83 -11.41
N GLU A 102 -6.45 -3.44 -12.10
CA GLU A 102 -6.65 -3.21 -13.53
C GLU A 102 -7.14 -1.78 -13.84
N ALA A 103 -8.03 -1.24 -13.03
CA ALA A 103 -8.68 0.04 -13.32
C ALA A 103 -7.92 1.24 -12.79
N ARG A 104 -7.20 1.12 -11.67
CA ARG A 104 -6.70 2.29 -10.95
C ARG A 104 -5.21 2.31 -10.70
N LEU A 105 -4.54 1.15 -10.61
CA LEU A 105 -3.14 1.13 -10.17
C LEU A 105 -2.21 1.89 -11.10
N ASN A 106 -2.25 1.61 -12.39
CA ASN A 106 -1.38 2.26 -13.37
C ASN A 106 -1.68 3.76 -13.49
N GLU A 107 -2.94 4.13 -13.44
CA GLU A 107 -3.37 5.52 -13.48
C GLU A 107 -2.83 6.30 -12.27
N LEU A 108 -3.00 5.76 -11.07
CA LEU A 108 -2.52 6.37 -9.84
C LEU A 108 -1.01 6.48 -9.82
N GLN A 109 -0.30 5.46 -10.30
CA GLN A 109 1.15 5.48 -10.40
C GLN A 109 1.63 6.56 -11.37
N SER A 110 0.99 6.69 -12.51
CA SER A 110 1.33 7.71 -13.50
C SER A 110 1.09 9.12 -12.97
N GLU A 111 -0.03 9.34 -12.30
CA GLU A 111 -0.35 10.64 -11.68
C GLU A 111 0.65 10.99 -10.58
N PHE A 112 0.98 10.03 -9.73
CA PHE A 112 1.93 10.22 -8.65
C PHE A 112 3.32 10.58 -9.19
N ASN A 113 3.80 9.86 -10.20
CA ASN A 113 5.09 10.12 -10.82
C ASN A 113 5.13 11.48 -11.53
N ALA A 114 4.04 11.87 -12.18
CA ALA A 114 3.95 13.17 -12.85
C ALA A 114 4.06 14.32 -11.86
N GLU A 115 3.42 14.23 -10.71
CA GLU A 115 3.51 15.25 -9.66
C GLU A 115 4.93 15.37 -9.11
N ARG A 116 5.65 14.25 -9.01
CA ARG A 116 7.00 14.23 -8.45
C ARG A 116 8.07 14.69 -9.45
N VAL A 117 7.85 14.51 -10.74
CA VAL A 117 8.82 14.94 -11.78
C VAL A 117 8.92 16.46 -11.86
N GLY A 118 7.87 17.18 -11.45
CA GLY A 118 7.87 18.63 -11.38
C GLY A 118 8.70 19.20 -10.21
N ASP A 119 9.13 18.34 -9.32
CA ASP A 119 9.95 18.71 -8.18
C ASP A 119 11.46 18.58 -8.56
#